data_6a5ace767b298eeb3b9eb99cdac5ef1f
#
_entry.id   6a5ace767b298eeb3b9eb99cdac5ef1f
#
_cell.length_a   1.000
_cell.length_b   1.000
_cell.length_c   1.000
_cell.angle_alpha   90.00
_cell.angle_beta   90.00
_cell.angle_gamma   90.00
#
_symmetry.space_group_name_H-M   'P 1'
#
loop_
_entity.id
_entity.type
_entity.pdbx_description
1 polymer ?
#
loop_
_entity_poly.entity_id
_entity_poly.type
_entity_poly.pdbx_seq_one_letter_code
_entity_poly.pdbx_strand_id
1 'polypeptide(L)'
;VFAGSSHPKFVEDICTNLGLPAGKREIVEFSNQNIMAKISENVRGDDVYVVQTMAPPVNYHIMEALIMIDALRGASASRITAVLPYFPYARSDKKDQPRISITARLVADLFETAGADRVLTMNLHCAQIQGFLRMPSDQLIGGPVISQHLRKSDLSNTVLVASDVGEVKDLTHYANRLDL
;
A
#
# COMPACT_ATOMS: atom_id res chain seq x y z
N VAL A 1 -15.06 -0.95 -0.14
CA VAL A 1 -13.66 -1.00 -0.61
C VAL A 1 -13.59 -0.38 -2.00
N PHE A 2 -12.76 0.64 -2.18
CA PHE A 2 -12.58 1.35 -3.45
C PHE A 2 -11.22 1.00 -4.07
N ALA A 3 -11.23 0.65 -5.35
CA ALA A 3 -10.02 0.35 -6.12
C ALA A 3 -9.43 1.61 -6.74
N GLY A 4 -8.13 1.85 -6.57
CA GLY A 4 -7.40 2.69 -7.51
C GLY A 4 -7.17 1.98 -8.84
N SER A 5 -6.56 2.69 -9.79
CA SER A 5 -6.37 2.16 -11.16
C SER A 5 -5.13 1.29 -11.32
N SER A 6 -4.22 1.25 -10.34
CA SER A 6 -2.94 0.53 -10.46
C SER A 6 -3.09 -0.99 -10.57
N HIS A 7 -4.08 -1.59 -9.90
CA HIS A 7 -4.29 -3.04 -9.92
C HIS A 7 -5.74 -3.43 -9.58
N PRO A 8 -6.73 -3.16 -10.48
CA PRO A 8 -8.14 -3.43 -10.22
C PRO A 8 -8.43 -4.89 -9.86
N LYS A 9 -7.81 -5.85 -10.58
CA LYS A 9 -7.98 -7.28 -10.34
C LYS A 9 -7.62 -7.69 -8.91
N PHE A 10 -6.56 -7.13 -8.34
CA PHE A 10 -6.17 -7.39 -6.95
C PHE A 10 -7.27 -6.96 -5.96
N VAL A 11 -7.92 -5.83 -6.23
CA VAL A 11 -9.02 -5.34 -5.37
C VAL A 11 -10.28 -6.17 -5.53
N GLU A 12 -10.59 -6.62 -6.76
CA GLU A 12 -11.67 -7.58 -7.00
C GLU A 12 -11.48 -8.87 -6.22
N ASP A 13 -10.25 -9.40 -6.21
CA ASP A 13 -9.91 -10.60 -5.44
C ASP A 13 -10.05 -10.39 -3.93
N ILE A 14 -9.62 -9.22 -3.42
CA ILE A 14 -9.86 -8.82 -2.01
C ILE A 14 -11.34 -8.79 -1.72
N CYS A 15 -12.13 -8.11 -2.52
CA CYS A 15 -13.58 -7.98 -2.34
C CYS A 15 -14.27 -9.35 -2.39
N THR A 16 -13.87 -10.21 -3.32
CA THR A 16 -14.39 -11.58 -3.42
C THR A 16 -14.12 -12.39 -2.15
N ASN A 17 -12.89 -12.32 -1.63
CA ASN A 17 -12.52 -13.03 -0.40
C ASN A 17 -13.25 -12.48 0.84
N LEU A 18 -13.58 -11.20 0.85
CA LEU A 18 -14.35 -10.56 1.94
C LEU A 18 -15.87 -10.75 1.80
N GLY A 19 -16.34 -11.26 0.67
CA GLY A 19 -17.78 -11.35 0.38
C GLY A 19 -18.45 -9.98 0.22
N LEU A 20 -17.71 -8.97 -0.22
CA LEU A 20 -18.17 -7.59 -0.38
C LEU A 20 -18.07 -7.16 -1.85
N PRO A 21 -18.98 -6.30 -2.33
CA PRO A 21 -18.82 -5.68 -3.65
C PRO A 21 -17.71 -4.61 -3.60
N ALA A 22 -17.02 -4.43 -4.72
CA ALA A 22 -16.14 -3.27 -4.90
C ALA A 22 -16.98 -1.98 -5.01
N GLY A 23 -16.51 -0.92 -4.36
CA GLY A 23 -17.14 0.38 -4.38
C GLY A 23 -17.13 1.00 -5.79
N LYS A 24 -18.23 1.64 -6.14
CA LYS A 24 -18.40 2.28 -7.45
C LYS A 24 -17.72 3.63 -7.48
N ARG A 25 -16.79 3.79 -8.40
CA ARG A 25 -16.05 5.05 -8.61
C ARG A 25 -15.79 5.25 -10.10
N GLU A 26 -15.53 6.48 -10.48
CA GLU A 26 -15.10 6.87 -11.82
C GLU A 26 -13.79 7.65 -11.69
N ILE A 27 -12.79 7.27 -12.49
CA ILE A 27 -11.52 8.00 -12.60
C ILE A 27 -11.42 8.49 -14.04
N VAL A 28 -11.23 9.80 -14.20
CA VAL A 28 -11.08 10.46 -15.49
C VAL A 28 -9.74 11.16 -15.51
N GLU A 29 -8.92 10.86 -16.51
CA GLU A 29 -7.75 11.64 -16.84
C GLU A 29 -8.06 12.59 -17.99
N PHE A 30 -7.82 13.88 -17.77
CA PHE A 30 -8.01 14.92 -18.79
C PHE A 30 -6.79 15.00 -19.71
N SER A 31 -6.94 15.64 -20.86
CA SER A 31 -5.88 15.82 -21.86
C SER A 31 -4.63 16.55 -21.33
N ASN A 32 -4.76 17.34 -20.27
CA ASN A 32 -3.68 17.99 -19.55
C ASN A 32 -3.08 17.14 -18.41
N GLN A 33 -3.42 15.85 -18.34
CA GLN A 33 -3.00 14.87 -17.32
C GLN A 33 -3.54 15.15 -15.92
N ASN A 34 -4.50 16.03 -15.75
CA ASN A 34 -5.19 16.17 -14.48
C ASN A 34 -6.14 14.97 -14.27
N ILE A 35 -6.30 14.57 -13.01
CA ILE A 35 -7.14 13.45 -12.61
C ILE A 35 -8.37 13.98 -11.88
N MET A 36 -9.53 13.42 -12.20
CA MET A 36 -10.75 13.55 -11.41
C MET A 36 -11.14 12.19 -10.88
N ALA A 37 -11.42 12.10 -9.58
CA ALA A 37 -12.03 10.93 -8.97
C ALA A 37 -13.45 11.27 -8.49
N LYS A 38 -14.43 10.46 -8.90
CA LYS A 38 -15.82 10.58 -8.47
C LYS A 38 -16.25 9.30 -7.75
N ILE A 39 -16.73 9.44 -6.54
CA ILE A 39 -17.35 8.36 -5.78
C ILE A 39 -18.82 8.27 -6.21
N SER A 40 -19.23 7.11 -6.74
CA SER A 40 -20.53 6.94 -7.39
C SER A 40 -21.57 6.28 -6.49
N GLU A 41 -21.34 6.28 -5.17
CA GLU A 41 -22.27 5.74 -4.17
C GLU A 41 -22.21 6.57 -2.89
N ASN A 42 -23.23 6.40 -2.04
CA ASN A 42 -23.25 7.09 -0.75
C ASN A 42 -22.31 6.39 0.23
N VAL A 43 -21.40 7.14 0.82
CA VAL A 43 -20.40 6.65 1.80
C VAL A 43 -20.49 7.38 3.15
N ARG A 44 -21.55 8.17 3.33
CA ARG A 44 -21.73 8.94 4.55
C ARG A 44 -21.80 8.05 5.78
N GLY A 45 -20.86 8.26 6.70
CA GLY A 45 -20.79 7.51 7.95
C GLY A 45 -20.13 6.12 7.82
N ASP A 46 -19.71 5.73 6.61
CA ASP A 46 -19.10 4.43 6.37
C ASP A 46 -17.60 4.41 6.73
N ASP A 47 -17.12 3.23 7.05
CA ASP A 47 -15.71 2.89 7.15
C ASP A 47 -15.22 2.43 5.78
N VAL A 48 -14.38 3.21 5.14
CA VAL A 48 -13.97 3.01 3.75
C VAL A 48 -12.49 2.69 3.60
N TYR A 49 -12.18 1.87 2.59
CA TYR A 49 -10.83 1.42 2.26
C TYR A 49 -10.51 1.81 0.83
N VAL A 50 -9.43 2.57 0.63
CA VAL A 50 -8.88 2.91 -0.69
C VAL A 50 -7.66 2.04 -0.93
N VAL A 51 -7.73 1.13 -1.89
CA VAL A 51 -6.64 0.20 -2.20
C VAL A 51 -5.92 0.65 -3.47
N GLN A 52 -4.63 0.99 -3.33
CA GLN A 52 -3.77 1.40 -4.45
C GLN A 52 -2.37 0.80 -4.28
N THR A 53 -1.90 0.02 -5.26
CA THR A 53 -0.63 -0.73 -5.14
C THR A 53 0.61 0.12 -5.36
N MET A 54 0.47 1.35 -5.83
CA MET A 54 1.55 2.29 -6.16
C MET A 54 2.56 1.73 -7.18
N ALA A 55 2.11 0.81 -8.06
CA ALA A 55 2.89 0.35 -9.20
C ALA A 55 3.16 1.53 -10.18
N PRO A 56 4.17 1.45 -11.04
CA PRO A 56 4.38 2.49 -12.06
C PRO A 56 3.15 2.70 -12.96
N PRO A 57 2.81 3.94 -13.31
CA PRO A 57 3.47 5.21 -12.98
C PRO A 57 3.16 5.70 -11.54
N VAL A 58 4.15 5.63 -10.66
CA VAL A 58 3.99 5.83 -9.20
C VAL A 58 3.37 7.18 -8.85
N ASN A 59 3.85 8.26 -9.45
CA ASN A 59 3.37 9.61 -9.12
C ASN A 59 1.92 9.84 -9.52
N TYR A 60 1.49 9.24 -10.63
CA TYR A 60 0.09 9.24 -11.04
C TYR A 60 -0.79 8.55 -10.00
N HIS A 61 -0.41 7.35 -9.57
CA HIS A 61 -1.18 6.57 -8.61
C HIS A 61 -1.18 7.18 -7.20
N ILE A 62 -0.12 7.89 -6.81
CA ILE A 62 -0.12 8.69 -5.58
C ILE A 62 -1.19 9.79 -5.67
N MET A 63 -1.15 10.62 -6.72
CA MET A 63 -2.13 11.68 -6.91
C MET A 63 -3.57 11.15 -7.00
N GLU A 64 -3.79 10.08 -7.74
CA GLU A 64 -5.09 9.43 -7.81
C GLU A 64 -5.60 9.03 -6.43
N ALA A 65 -4.77 8.35 -5.63
CA ALA A 65 -5.15 7.92 -4.28
C ALA A 65 -5.46 9.12 -3.36
N LEU A 66 -4.67 10.18 -3.41
CA LEU A 66 -4.90 11.40 -2.63
C LEU A 66 -6.23 12.05 -3.01
N ILE A 67 -6.53 12.17 -4.30
CA ILE A 67 -7.79 12.73 -4.81
C ILE A 67 -8.98 11.86 -4.41
N MET A 68 -8.86 10.53 -4.46
CA MET A 68 -9.90 9.61 -4.01
C MET A 68 -10.18 9.76 -2.52
N ILE A 69 -9.15 9.86 -1.69
CA ILE A 69 -9.26 10.04 -0.23
C ILE A 69 -9.94 11.37 0.08
N ASP A 70 -9.54 12.47 -0.56
CA ASP A 70 -10.16 13.77 -0.38
C ASP A 70 -11.64 13.76 -0.80
N ALA A 71 -11.98 13.10 -1.92
CA ALA A 71 -13.36 12.95 -2.36
C ALA A 71 -14.21 12.16 -1.35
N LEU A 72 -13.68 11.08 -0.76
CA LEU A 72 -14.36 10.29 0.27
C LEU A 72 -14.54 11.09 1.56
N ARG A 73 -13.53 11.86 1.96
CA ARG A 73 -13.61 12.78 3.10
C ARG A 73 -14.68 13.84 2.88
N GLY A 74 -14.69 14.46 1.69
CA GLY A 74 -15.72 15.43 1.30
C GLY A 74 -17.13 14.83 1.24
N ALA A 75 -17.25 13.53 0.93
CA ALA A 75 -18.51 12.77 0.96
C ALA A 75 -18.93 12.32 2.37
N SER A 76 -18.19 12.72 3.41
CA SER A 76 -18.46 12.42 4.82
C SER A 76 -18.32 10.94 5.19
N ALA A 77 -17.37 10.20 4.60
CA ALA A 77 -16.96 8.92 5.14
C ALA A 77 -16.54 9.08 6.61
N SER A 78 -16.84 8.10 7.44
CA SER A 78 -16.54 8.15 8.89
C SER A 78 -15.08 7.88 9.19
N ARG A 79 -14.47 6.95 8.45
CA ARG A 79 -13.05 6.60 8.54
C ARG A 79 -12.54 6.17 7.17
N ILE A 80 -11.35 6.61 6.83
CA ILE A 80 -10.71 6.31 5.55
C ILE A 80 -9.37 5.60 5.80
N THR A 81 -9.28 4.34 5.39
CA THR A 81 -8.04 3.57 5.44
C THR A 81 -7.39 3.54 4.06
N ALA A 82 -6.19 4.08 3.95
CA ALA A 82 -5.35 3.93 2.76
C ALA A 82 -4.64 2.57 2.81
N VAL A 83 -4.97 1.67 1.89
CA VAL A 83 -4.34 0.35 1.73
C VAL A 83 -3.30 0.44 0.63
N LEU A 84 -2.04 0.46 1.03
CA LEU A 84 -0.87 0.69 0.18
C LEU A 84 0.05 -0.53 0.28
N PRO A 85 -0.21 -1.63 -0.44
CA PRO A 85 0.61 -2.85 -0.34
C PRO A 85 2.09 -2.60 -0.61
N TYR A 86 2.40 -1.66 -1.51
CA TYR A 86 3.72 -1.06 -1.66
C TYR A 86 3.66 0.40 -1.24
N PHE A 87 4.38 0.77 -0.17
CA PHE A 87 4.49 2.17 0.26
C PHE A 87 5.46 2.92 -0.65
N PRO A 88 5.00 3.95 -1.37
CA PRO A 88 5.85 4.62 -2.35
C PRO A 88 6.96 5.42 -1.69
N TYR A 89 8.10 5.54 -2.38
CA TYR A 89 9.29 6.23 -1.88
C TYR A 89 9.87 5.69 -0.55
N ALA A 90 9.54 4.46 -0.15
CA ALA A 90 10.01 3.87 1.11
C ALA A 90 11.54 3.82 1.22
N ARG A 91 12.28 3.77 0.11
CA ARG A 91 13.76 3.80 0.12
C ARG A 91 14.35 5.18 0.43
N SER A 92 13.54 6.25 0.36
CA SER A 92 13.95 7.61 0.69
C SER A 92 13.54 7.94 2.15
N ASP A 93 13.99 7.11 3.08
CA ASP A 93 13.66 7.14 4.51
C ASP A 93 14.65 7.93 5.36
N LYS A 94 15.79 8.27 4.80
CA LYS A 94 16.89 8.99 5.47
C LYS A 94 17.60 9.93 4.51
N LYS A 95 18.42 10.81 5.06
CA LYS A 95 19.34 11.65 4.29
C LYS A 95 20.73 10.98 4.27
N ASP A 96 21.09 10.40 3.14
CA ASP A 96 22.42 9.88 2.85
C ASP A 96 23.32 10.92 2.18
N GLN A 97 22.73 12.05 1.74
CA GLN A 97 23.41 13.19 1.13
C GLN A 97 22.82 14.50 1.66
N PRO A 98 23.59 15.60 1.65
CA PRO A 98 23.05 16.91 2.03
C PRO A 98 21.99 17.41 1.03
N ARG A 99 20.98 18.10 1.54
CA ARG A 99 19.92 18.81 0.76
C ARG A 99 18.98 17.90 -0.03
N ILE A 100 18.88 16.62 0.29
CA ILE A 100 17.85 15.74 -0.25
C ILE A 100 16.62 15.68 0.67
N SER A 101 15.50 15.29 0.10
CA SER A 101 14.25 15.07 0.84
C SER A 101 14.25 13.70 1.53
N ILE A 102 13.62 13.61 2.70
CA ILE A 102 13.10 12.34 3.23
C ILE A 102 11.71 12.15 2.63
N THR A 103 11.66 11.62 1.41
CA THR A 103 10.42 11.59 0.63
C THR A 103 9.39 10.63 1.20
N ALA A 104 9.81 9.56 1.88
CA ALA A 104 8.89 8.67 2.59
C ALA A 104 8.05 9.42 3.63
N ARG A 105 8.65 10.36 4.37
CA ARG A 105 7.92 11.22 5.32
C ARG A 105 6.99 12.19 4.61
N LEU A 106 7.45 12.82 3.53
CA LEU A 106 6.61 13.72 2.74
C LEU A 106 5.35 13.00 2.23
N VAL A 107 5.50 11.80 1.72
CA VAL A 107 4.36 10.98 1.26
C VAL A 107 3.41 10.64 2.40
N ALA A 108 3.93 10.28 3.58
CA ALA A 108 3.11 10.05 4.77
C ALA A 108 2.28 11.30 5.15
N ASP A 109 2.92 12.48 5.17
CA ASP A 109 2.25 13.75 5.44
C ASP A 109 1.17 14.09 4.39
N LEU A 110 1.37 13.73 3.11
CA LEU A 110 0.39 13.94 2.05
C LEU A 110 -0.87 13.08 2.24
N PHE A 111 -0.73 11.80 2.60
CA PHE A 111 -1.88 10.93 2.89
C PHE A 111 -2.68 11.41 4.09
N GLU A 112 -2.01 11.86 5.15
CA GLU A 112 -2.67 12.48 6.31
C GLU A 112 -3.43 13.75 5.91
N THR A 113 -2.80 14.63 5.15
CA THR A 113 -3.39 15.89 4.68
C THR A 113 -4.61 15.66 3.80
N ALA A 114 -4.58 14.65 2.92
CA ALA A 114 -5.71 14.26 2.10
C ALA A 114 -6.90 13.75 2.92
N GLY A 115 -6.64 13.25 4.13
CA GLY A 115 -7.69 12.82 5.06
C GLY A 115 -7.73 11.31 5.30
N ALA A 116 -6.63 10.61 5.09
CA ALA A 116 -6.51 9.23 5.54
C ALA A 116 -6.44 9.20 7.08
N ASP A 117 -7.27 8.36 7.70
CA ASP A 117 -7.28 8.15 9.15
C ASP A 117 -6.37 6.97 9.56
N ARG A 118 -6.00 6.12 8.61
CA ARG A 118 -5.18 4.93 8.83
C ARG A 118 -4.45 4.53 7.56
N VAL A 119 -3.27 3.95 7.71
CA VAL A 119 -2.53 3.31 6.61
C VAL A 119 -2.36 1.81 6.90
N LEU A 120 -2.66 0.99 5.91
CA LEU A 120 -2.33 -0.44 5.88
C LEU A 120 -1.32 -0.67 4.75
N THR A 121 -0.16 -1.22 5.09
CA THR A 121 0.91 -1.48 4.11
C THR A 121 1.51 -2.88 4.31
N MET A 122 2.38 -3.31 3.37
CA MET A 122 3.05 -4.62 3.46
C MET A 122 4.54 -4.45 3.20
N ASN A 123 5.37 -5.09 4.03
CA ASN A 123 6.82 -5.14 3.87
C ASN A 123 7.45 -3.77 3.59
N LEU A 124 7.38 -2.85 4.55
CA LEU A 124 8.10 -1.58 4.46
C LEU A 124 9.59 -1.84 4.26
N HIS A 125 10.25 -0.98 3.49
CA HIS A 125 11.70 -1.03 3.29
C HIS A 125 12.47 -1.04 4.62
N CYS A 126 11.99 -0.26 5.60
CA CYS A 126 12.44 -0.34 6.98
C CYS A 126 11.28 -0.01 7.93
N ALA A 127 11.24 -0.65 9.09
CA ALA A 127 10.15 -0.51 10.05
C ALA A 127 10.01 0.92 10.61
N GLN A 128 11.09 1.68 10.62
CA GLN A 128 11.13 3.07 11.12
C GLN A 128 10.23 4.02 10.33
N ILE A 129 9.87 3.68 9.08
CA ILE A 129 8.92 4.48 8.27
C ILE A 129 7.57 4.62 8.97
N GLN A 130 7.16 3.65 9.80
CA GLN A 130 5.96 3.76 10.62
C GLN A 130 5.97 5.01 11.52
N GLY A 131 7.16 5.44 11.97
CA GLY A 131 7.34 6.65 12.77
C GLY A 131 7.11 7.96 11.99
N PHE A 132 6.98 7.93 10.66
CA PHE A 132 6.62 9.11 9.85
C PHE A 132 5.09 9.31 9.76
N LEU A 133 4.32 8.25 10.01
CA LEU A 133 2.86 8.29 10.00
C LEU A 133 2.37 8.79 11.36
N ARG A 134 1.66 9.91 11.39
CA ARG A 134 1.03 10.42 12.61
C ARG A 134 -0.31 9.78 12.90
N MET A 135 -0.86 9.10 11.89
CA MET A 135 -2.06 8.29 12.00
C MET A 135 -1.70 6.83 12.32
N PRO A 136 -2.63 6.04 12.88
CA PRO A 136 -2.44 4.60 13.07
C PRO A 136 -2.01 3.91 11.77
N SER A 137 -1.05 3.00 11.87
CA SER A 137 -0.58 2.24 10.73
C SER A 137 -0.36 0.77 11.08
N ASP A 138 -0.72 -0.10 10.14
CA ASP A 138 -0.45 -1.54 10.23
C ASP A 138 0.49 -1.96 9.11
N GLN A 139 1.49 -2.73 9.47
CA GLN A 139 2.37 -3.38 8.51
C GLN A 139 2.09 -4.87 8.47
N LEU A 140 1.61 -5.36 7.34
CA LEU A 140 1.52 -6.79 7.07
C LEU A 140 2.88 -7.33 6.62
N ILE A 141 3.12 -8.61 6.90
CA ILE A 141 4.35 -9.30 6.51
C ILE A 141 4.00 -10.37 5.48
N GLY A 142 4.60 -10.29 4.29
CA GLY A 142 4.38 -11.23 3.20
C GLY A 142 5.05 -12.59 3.39
N GLY A 143 6.08 -12.66 4.23
CA GLY A 143 6.86 -13.87 4.48
C GLY A 143 6.04 -15.13 4.78
N PRO A 144 5.05 -15.11 5.69
CA PRO A 144 4.19 -16.26 5.94
C PRO A 144 3.44 -16.77 4.70
N VAL A 145 2.91 -15.86 3.88
CA VAL A 145 2.16 -16.20 2.66
C VAL A 145 3.09 -16.83 1.62
N ILE A 146 4.27 -16.24 1.42
CA ILE A 146 5.28 -16.74 0.50
C ILE A 146 5.77 -18.14 0.96
N SER A 147 6.08 -18.31 2.25
CA SER A 147 6.51 -19.58 2.79
C SER A 147 5.44 -20.65 2.65
N GLN A 148 4.16 -20.33 2.88
CA GLN A 148 3.05 -21.27 2.67
C GLN A 148 2.92 -21.68 1.20
N HIS A 149 3.20 -20.77 0.27
CA HIS A 149 3.21 -21.11 -1.16
C HIS A 149 4.38 -22.03 -1.51
N LEU A 150 5.60 -21.68 -1.05
CA LEU A 150 6.81 -22.47 -1.34
C LEU A 150 6.75 -23.89 -0.76
N ARG A 151 6.13 -24.08 0.41
CA ARG A 151 5.93 -25.43 1.00
C ARG A 151 5.12 -26.40 0.14
N LYS A 152 4.43 -25.91 -0.90
CA LYS A 152 3.72 -26.77 -1.86
C LYS A 152 4.66 -27.41 -2.89
N SER A 153 5.93 -26.97 -2.93
CA SER A 153 6.96 -27.49 -3.84
C SER A 153 7.90 -28.44 -3.10
N ASP A 154 8.60 -29.28 -3.84
CA ASP A 154 9.70 -30.07 -3.28
C ASP A 154 10.90 -29.16 -2.99
N LEU A 155 11.27 -29.05 -1.72
CA LEU A 155 12.35 -28.20 -1.23
C LEU A 155 13.63 -28.99 -0.91
N SER A 156 13.70 -30.28 -1.17
CA SER A 156 14.80 -31.18 -0.77
C SER A 156 16.19 -30.75 -1.28
N ASN A 157 16.25 -30.03 -2.42
CA ASN A 157 17.50 -29.51 -3.01
C ASN A 157 17.46 -27.99 -3.15
N THR A 158 16.81 -27.30 -2.21
CA THR A 158 16.63 -25.85 -2.27
C THR A 158 17.67 -25.14 -1.41
N VAL A 159 18.21 -24.05 -1.94
CA VAL A 159 19.09 -23.13 -1.22
C VAL A 159 18.47 -21.72 -1.27
N LEU A 160 18.40 -21.08 -0.12
CA LEU A 160 17.97 -19.68 -0.01
C LEU A 160 19.19 -18.75 -0.17
N VAL A 161 19.06 -17.75 -1.02
CA VAL A 161 20.13 -16.78 -1.30
C VAL A 161 19.63 -15.37 -0.99
N ALA A 162 20.35 -14.65 -0.13
CA ALA A 162 20.11 -13.23 0.11
C ALA A 162 20.68 -12.40 -1.05
N SER A 163 19.99 -11.38 -1.50
CA SER A 163 20.49 -10.48 -2.55
C SER A 163 21.59 -9.55 -2.02
N ASP A 164 21.55 -9.21 -0.73
CA ASP A 164 22.55 -8.41 -0.03
C ASP A 164 22.59 -8.75 1.48
N VAL A 165 23.55 -8.14 2.18
CA VAL A 165 23.77 -8.37 3.63
C VAL A 165 22.57 -7.91 4.47
N GLY A 166 21.82 -6.90 4.02
CA GLY A 166 20.65 -6.37 4.72
C GLY A 166 19.51 -7.38 4.79
N GLU A 167 19.40 -8.27 3.80
CA GLU A 167 18.33 -9.28 3.70
C GLU A 167 18.64 -10.60 4.44
N VAL A 168 19.85 -10.79 4.95
CA VAL A 168 20.24 -12.03 5.64
C VAL A 168 19.32 -12.36 6.81
N LYS A 169 18.90 -11.34 7.56
CA LYS A 169 17.98 -11.53 8.70
C LYS A 169 16.60 -12.05 8.24
N ASP A 170 16.07 -11.48 7.18
CA ASP A 170 14.78 -11.89 6.63
C ASP A 170 14.88 -13.30 6.01
N LEU A 171 16.00 -13.58 5.34
CA LEU A 171 16.30 -14.92 4.82
C LEU A 171 16.31 -15.98 5.93
N THR A 172 16.88 -15.68 7.09
CA THR A 172 16.88 -16.58 8.25
C THR A 172 15.44 -16.88 8.73
N HIS A 173 14.55 -15.88 8.68
CA HIS A 173 13.14 -16.11 8.99
C HIS A 173 12.44 -17.03 7.96
N TYR A 174 12.80 -16.92 6.68
CA TYR A 174 12.31 -17.84 5.64
C TYR A 174 12.87 -19.25 5.84
N ALA A 175 14.17 -19.39 6.08
CA ALA A 175 14.81 -20.69 6.35
C ALA A 175 14.09 -21.42 7.50
N ASN A 176 13.93 -20.74 8.65
CA ASN A 176 13.24 -21.31 9.80
C ASN A 176 11.76 -21.68 9.52
N ARG A 177 11.08 -20.94 8.64
CA ARG A 177 9.70 -21.25 8.26
C ARG A 177 9.58 -22.41 7.26
N LEU A 178 10.63 -22.68 6.49
CA LEU A 178 10.65 -23.69 5.43
C LEU A 178 11.39 -24.95 5.87
N ASP A 179 11.96 -24.96 7.08
CA ASP A 179 12.78 -26.03 7.64
C ASP A 179 14.02 -26.33 6.76
N LEU A 180 14.70 -25.25 6.28
CA LEU A 180 15.89 -25.25 5.44
C LEU A 180 17.13 -24.75 6.20
#